data_974e90284c54e98ac7dc15cd12f79cc4
#
_entry.id   974e90284c54e98ac7dc15cd12f79cc4
#
_cell.length_a   1.000
_cell.length_b   1.000
_cell.length_c   1.000
_cell.angle_alpha   90.00
_cell.angle_beta   90.00
_cell.angle_gamma   90.00
#
_symmetry.space_group_name_H-M   'P 1'
#
loop_
_entity.id
_entity.type
_entity.pdbx_description
1 polymer ?
#
loop_
_entity_poly.entity_id
_entity_poly.type
_entity_poly.pdbx_seq_one_letter_code
_entity_poly.pdbx_strand_id
1 'polypeptide(L)'
;SVRFESPEVGGATWVKTYTFHRGTYAVDVKDELMNVGPALLAPQIYLQLQRDGGEAGGAPPFTPTFTGPAVYTDVKKYQKVEFADIGKRKAGEAPGHETKANDGWIGIVQHYFASAWIVSAPGERNFVTKKDKDNLYSVAMIQPLGELAPGATKAHTAQLFVGPQEERVLEALAPGLELMKDYGWLAPLSKPLFWVLEQLHKYLHNWGWAIVALVVLLKIAF
;
A
#
# COMPACT_ATOMS: atom_id res chain seq x y z
N SER A 1 -16.57 -0.17 14.52
CA SER A 1 -15.36 0.64 14.69
C SER A 1 -14.69 0.35 16.03
N VAL A 2 -13.39 0.58 16.09
CA VAL A 2 -12.57 0.49 17.32
C VAL A 2 -11.88 1.83 17.50
N ARG A 3 -11.95 2.39 18.71
CA ARG A 3 -11.41 3.70 19.05
C ARG A 3 -10.34 3.55 20.13
N PHE A 4 -9.21 4.23 19.92
CA PHE A 4 -8.11 4.34 20.86
C PHE A 4 -7.91 5.81 21.23
N GLU A 5 -7.66 6.07 22.50
CA GLU A 5 -7.36 7.41 23.01
C GLU A 5 -6.00 7.39 23.70
N SER A 6 -5.14 8.34 23.38
CA SER A 6 -3.87 8.50 24.10
C SER A 6 -4.04 9.32 25.37
N PRO A 7 -3.24 9.10 26.40
CA PRO A 7 -3.03 10.12 27.41
C PRO A 7 -2.46 11.39 26.78
N GLU A 8 -2.46 12.48 27.53
CA GLU A 8 -1.77 13.69 27.11
C GLU A 8 -0.26 13.45 27.00
N VAL A 9 0.30 13.77 25.83
CA VAL A 9 1.74 13.71 25.55
C VAL A 9 2.15 14.95 24.80
N GLY A 10 3.12 15.70 25.34
CA GLY A 10 3.65 16.90 24.67
C GLY A 10 2.63 18.00 24.45
N GLY A 11 1.62 18.13 25.31
CA GLY A 11 0.54 19.11 25.16
C GLY A 11 -0.56 18.72 24.17
N ALA A 12 -0.58 17.49 23.72
CA ALA A 12 -1.62 17.00 22.81
C ALA A 12 -2.28 15.71 23.31
N THR A 13 -3.53 15.53 22.97
CA THR A 13 -4.25 14.25 23.04
C THR A 13 -4.58 13.76 21.64
N TRP A 14 -4.55 12.44 21.45
CA TRP A 14 -4.77 11.82 20.17
C TRP A 14 -5.84 10.73 20.27
N VAL A 15 -6.79 10.79 19.35
CA VAL A 15 -7.82 9.77 19.18
C VAL A 15 -7.66 9.14 17.81
N LYS A 16 -7.50 7.81 17.78
CA LYS A 16 -7.44 7.04 16.53
C LYS A 16 -8.64 6.10 16.44
N THR A 17 -9.40 6.20 15.39
CA THR A 17 -10.57 5.37 15.12
C THR A 17 -10.36 4.53 13.87
N TYR A 18 -10.49 3.21 14.00
CA TYR A 18 -10.52 2.26 12.90
C TYR A 18 -11.95 1.85 12.61
N THR A 19 -12.40 1.99 11.37
CA THR A 19 -13.73 1.56 10.93
C THR A 19 -13.60 0.46 9.90
N PHE A 20 -14.13 -0.71 10.22
CA PHE A 20 -14.14 -1.89 9.38
C PHE A 20 -15.48 -1.99 8.67
N HIS A 21 -15.45 -2.27 7.37
CA HIS A 21 -16.62 -2.48 6.55
C HIS A 21 -16.69 -3.95 6.11
N ARG A 22 -17.89 -4.52 6.18
CA ARG A 22 -18.09 -5.92 5.76
C ARG A 22 -17.90 -6.04 4.24
N GLY A 23 -17.16 -7.06 3.82
CA GLY A 23 -16.95 -7.36 2.39
C GLY A 23 -15.85 -6.54 1.71
N THR A 24 -15.03 -5.81 2.47
CA THR A 24 -13.85 -5.10 1.97
C THR A 24 -12.62 -5.37 2.82
N TYR A 25 -11.45 -5.27 2.20
CA TYR A 25 -10.14 -5.35 2.85
C TYR A 25 -9.54 -3.97 3.17
N ALA A 26 -10.30 -2.89 2.91
CA ALA A 26 -9.93 -1.55 3.28
C ALA A 26 -10.54 -1.17 4.64
N VAL A 27 -9.73 -0.60 5.50
CA VAL A 27 -10.09 -0.12 6.84
C VAL A 27 -9.93 1.39 6.84
N ASP A 28 -10.99 2.13 7.15
CA ASP A 28 -10.89 3.57 7.31
C ASP A 28 -10.24 3.91 8.64
N VAL A 29 -9.27 4.80 8.62
CA VAL A 29 -8.53 5.26 9.80
C VAL A 29 -8.69 6.76 9.90
N LYS A 30 -9.24 7.20 11.03
CA LYS A 30 -9.39 8.61 11.39
C LYS A 30 -8.53 8.90 12.59
N ASP A 31 -7.66 9.88 12.45
CA ASP A 31 -6.81 10.44 13.50
C ASP A 31 -7.34 11.83 13.86
N GLU A 32 -7.63 12.07 15.14
CA GLU A 32 -8.06 13.37 15.68
C GLU A 32 -7.07 13.80 16.75
N LEU A 33 -6.36 14.91 16.47
CA LEU A 33 -5.37 15.47 17.37
C LEU A 33 -5.89 16.78 17.96
N MET A 34 -5.91 16.87 19.28
CA MET A 34 -6.30 18.07 20.02
C MET A 34 -5.10 18.63 20.76
N ASN A 35 -4.82 19.91 20.57
CA ASN A 35 -3.83 20.64 21.38
C ASN A 35 -4.46 21.07 22.70
N VAL A 36 -4.09 20.43 23.78
CA VAL A 36 -4.55 20.75 25.15
C VAL A 36 -3.55 21.58 25.94
N GLY A 37 -2.38 21.83 25.34
CA GLY A 37 -1.33 22.65 25.92
C GLY A 37 -1.44 24.14 25.56
N PRO A 38 -0.62 24.98 26.16
CA PRO A 38 -0.60 26.44 25.90
C PRO A 38 0.25 26.84 24.66
N ALA A 39 1.06 25.92 24.11
CA ALA A 39 1.97 26.21 23.02
C ALA A 39 1.36 25.87 21.65
N LEU A 40 1.78 26.60 20.60
CA LEU A 40 1.51 26.24 19.22
C LEU A 40 2.22 24.91 18.88
N LEU A 41 1.54 23.96 18.29
CA LEU A 41 2.10 22.69 17.83
C LEU A 41 2.17 22.63 16.31
N ALA A 42 3.14 21.89 15.77
CA ALA A 42 3.25 21.58 14.35
C ALA A 42 3.32 20.05 14.16
N PRO A 43 2.20 19.35 14.36
CA PRO A 43 2.18 17.90 14.35
C PRO A 43 2.33 17.33 12.93
N GLN A 44 2.81 16.07 12.87
CA GLN A 44 2.88 15.30 11.65
C GLN A 44 2.21 13.95 11.85
N ILE A 45 1.52 13.46 10.84
CA ILE A 45 1.04 12.08 10.79
C ILE A 45 2.15 11.20 10.20
N TYR A 46 2.40 10.08 10.85
CA TYR A 46 3.38 9.07 10.45
C TYR A 46 2.66 7.75 10.18
N LEU A 47 2.47 7.43 8.90
CA LEU A 47 1.86 6.19 8.45
C LEU A 47 2.97 5.22 8.02
N GLN A 48 3.10 4.10 8.69
CA GLN A 48 4.20 3.15 8.48
C GLN A 48 3.66 1.74 8.24
N LEU A 49 4.34 1.03 7.34
CA LEU A 49 4.26 -0.41 7.21
C LEU A 49 5.65 -1.00 7.47
N GLN A 50 5.70 -2.13 8.17
CA GLN A 50 6.94 -2.76 8.55
C GLN A 50 6.88 -4.26 8.30
N ARG A 51 7.99 -4.82 7.80
CA ARG A 51 8.12 -6.24 7.52
C ARG A 51 9.58 -6.70 7.61
N ASP A 52 9.78 -8.00 7.88
CA ASP A 52 11.06 -8.64 7.65
C ASP A 52 11.37 -8.78 6.16
N GLY A 53 12.66 -8.81 5.82
CA GLY A 53 13.14 -8.99 4.44
C GLY A 53 13.18 -10.45 3.99
N GLY A 54 12.49 -11.35 4.67
CA GLY A 54 12.40 -12.76 4.28
C GLY A 54 11.54 -12.95 3.04
N GLU A 55 11.88 -13.97 2.25
CA GLU A 55 11.04 -14.38 1.12
C GLU A 55 9.66 -14.83 1.62
N ALA A 56 8.61 -14.44 0.92
CA ALA A 56 7.27 -14.97 1.17
C ALA A 56 7.27 -16.46 0.86
N GLY A 57 7.03 -17.29 1.86
CA GLY A 57 6.98 -18.75 1.68
C GLY A 57 5.98 -19.15 0.59
N GLY A 58 6.35 -20.11 -0.26
CA GLY A 58 5.48 -20.64 -1.31
C GLY A 58 5.63 -20.03 -2.70
N ALA A 59 6.62 -19.15 -2.92
CA ALA A 59 6.93 -18.70 -4.27
C ALA A 59 7.41 -19.88 -5.13
N PRO A 60 6.81 -20.14 -6.31
CA PRO A 60 7.30 -21.18 -7.19
C PRO A 60 8.71 -20.87 -7.68
N PRO A 61 9.62 -21.86 -7.79
CA PRO A 61 11.02 -21.64 -8.10
C PRO A 61 11.29 -20.97 -9.46
N PHE A 62 10.29 -20.90 -10.35
CA PHE A 62 10.42 -20.34 -11.71
C PHE A 62 9.64 -19.03 -11.93
N THR A 63 8.95 -18.52 -10.92
CA THR A 63 8.20 -17.26 -11.02
C THR A 63 8.57 -16.34 -9.86
N PRO A 64 9.75 -15.68 -9.93
CA PRO A 64 10.11 -14.70 -8.90
C PRO A 64 9.11 -13.55 -8.94
N THR A 65 8.30 -13.43 -7.92
CA THR A 65 7.41 -12.28 -7.71
C THR A 65 8.08 -11.31 -6.77
N PHE A 66 7.90 -10.03 -7.05
CA PHE A 66 8.43 -8.97 -6.18
C PHE A 66 7.84 -9.07 -4.77
N THR A 67 8.70 -9.01 -3.79
CA THR A 67 8.34 -8.87 -2.37
C THR A 67 9.14 -7.72 -1.79
N GLY A 68 8.46 -6.67 -1.34
CA GLY A 68 9.15 -5.49 -0.83
C GLY A 68 8.26 -4.26 -0.72
N PRO A 69 8.83 -3.16 -0.22
CA PRO A 69 8.18 -1.87 -0.21
C PRO A 69 7.90 -1.33 -1.62
N ALA A 70 6.80 -0.59 -1.74
CA ALA A 70 6.44 0.14 -2.94
C ALA A 70 6.01 1.56 -2.58
N VAL A 71 6.34 2.50 -3.45
CA VAL A 71 5.91 3.90 -3.39
C VAL A 71 5.27 4.25 -4.72
N TYR A 72 4.15 4.94 -4.69
CA TYR A 72 3.49 5.48 -5.88
C TYR A 72 3.33 6.98 -5.75
N THR A 73 3.60 7.70 -6.83
CA THR A 73 3.28 9.13 -6.99
C THR A 73 2.78 9.35 -8.41
N ASP A 74 2.00 10.40 -8.66
CA ASP A 74 1.49 10.67 -10.00
C ASP A 74 2.61 11.01 -11.00
N VAL A 75 3.74 11.51 -10.52
CA VAL A 75 4.89 11.86 -11.37
C VAL A 75 5.74 10.64 -11.72
N LYS A 76 6.13 9.86 -10.74
CA LYS A 76 7.05 8.72 -10.90
C LYS A 76 6.34 7.38 -11.06
N LYS A 77 5.00 7.37 -10.89
CA LYS A 77 4.19 6.16 -10.94
C LYS A 77 4.66 5.12 -9.91
N TYR A 78 4.48 3.85 -10.21
CA TYR A 78 4.78 2.75 -9.32
C TYR A 78 6.29 2.47 -9.24
N GLN A 79 6.85 2.53 -8.05
CA GLN A 79 8.28 2.34 -7.77
C GLN A 79 8.45 1.20 -6.78
N LYS A 80 9.07 0.12 -7.24
CA LYS A 80 9.47 -1.02 -6.39
C LYS A 80 10.77 -0.67 -5.66
N VAL A 81 10.86 -1.05 -4.40
CA VAL A 81 12.07 -0.84 -3.59
C VAL A 81 12.52 -2.18 -3.01
N GLU A 82 13.67 -2.65 -3.48
CA GLU A 82 14.23 -3.92 -3.03
C GLU A 82 14.77 -3.80 -1.59
N PHE A 83 14.55 -4.82 -0.77
CA PHE A 83 15.12 -4.86 0.58
C PHE A 83 16.65 -4.77 0.57
N ALA A 84 17.27 -5.38 -0.45
CA ALA A 84 18.72 -5.33 -0.63
C ALA A 84 19.24 -3.90 -0.83
N ASP A 85 18.49 -3.06 -1.58
CA ASP A 85 18.86 -1.68 -1.85
C ASP A 85 18.72 -0.82 -0.59
N ILE A 86 17.64 -1.05 0.19
CA ILE A 86 17.48 -0.39 1.48
C ILE A 86 18.61 -0.79 2.45
N GLY A 87 18.96 -2.08 2.49
CA GLY A 87 19.97 -2.60 3.40
C GLY A 87 21.39 -2.15 3.09
N LYS A 88 21.71 -1.91 1.81
CA LYS A 88 23.04 -1.47 1.34
C LYS A 88 23.21 0.05 1.29
N ARG A 89 22.13 0.81 1.39
CA ARG A 89 22.13 2.27 1.28
C ARG A 89 22.96 2.92 2.39
N LYS A 90 23.90 3.75 1.99
CA LYS A 90 24.75 4.51 2.91
C LYS A 90 24.01 5.73 3.47
N ALA A 91 24.45 6.21 4.62
CA ALA A 91 23.92 7.43 5.20
C ALA A 91 24.14 8.61 4.24
N GLY A 92 23.07 9.35 3.95
CA GLY A 92 23.09 10.48 3.01
C GLY A 92 22.87 10.11 1.53
N GLU A 93 22.80 8.84 1.18
CA GLU A 93 22.48 8.39 -0.16
C GLU A 93 20.97 8.50 -0.44
N ALA A 94 20.61 9.04 -1.60
CA ALA A 94 19.22 9.16 -2.01
C ALA A 94 18.58 7.78 -2.22
N PRO A 95 17.34 7.56 -1.78
CA PRO A 95 16.63 6.32 -2.06
C PRO A 95 16.28 6.22 -3.55
N GLY A 96 16.12 4.99 -4.04
CA GLY A 96 15.72 4.70 -5.43
C GLY A 96 14.24 5.02 -5.74
N HIS A 97 13.56 5.77 -4.90
CA HIS A 97 12.18 6.20 -5.06
C HIS A 97 12.00 7.69 -4.80
N GLU A 98 10.86 8.25 -5.22
CA GLU A 98 10.50 9.63 -4.91
C GLU A 98 10.39 9.83 -3.40
N THR A 99 10.98 10.92 -2.90
CA THR A 99 11.00 11.22 -1.47
C THR A 99 9.95 12.23 -1.04
N LYS A 100 9.43 13.02 -2.00
CA LYS A 100 8.43 14.08 -1.74
C LYS A 100 7.44 14.16 -2.90
N ALA A 101 6.15 14.22 -2.57
CA ALA A 101 5.09 14.51 -3.52
C ALA A 101 3.89 15.15 -2.79
N ASN A 102 2.89 15.59 -3.56
CA ASN A 102 1.61 16.08 -3.02
C ASN A 102 0.49 15.02 -3.12
N ASP A 103 0.82 13.83 -3.60
CA ASP A 103 -0.07 12.70 -3.87
C ASP A 103 0.63 11.38 -3.57
N GLY A 104 -0.02 10.27 -3.86
CA GLY A 104 0.58 8.95 -3.81
C GLY A 104 0.24 8.14 -2.57
N TRP A 105 0.78 6.96 -2.52
CA TRP A 105 0.60 5.98 -1.46
C TRP A 105 1.86 5.16 -1.23
N ILE A 106 1.91 4.47 -0.09
CA ILE A 106 2.97 3.52 0.24
C ILE A 106 2.38 2.14 0.46
N GLY A 107 3.15 1.11 0.16
CA GLY A 107 2.72 -0.26 0.40
C GLY A 107 3.87 -1.24 0.63
N ILE A 108 3.49 -2.43 1.08
CA ILE A 108 4.34 -3.62 1.07
C ILE A 108 3.64 -4.68 0.24
N VAL A 109 4.34 -5.16 -0.77
CA VAL A 109 3.89 -6.21 -1.69
C VAL A 109 4.45 -7.55 -1.23
N GLN A 110 3.62 -8.57 -1.32
CA GLN A 110 3.99 -9.97 -1.12
C GLN A 110 3.48 -10.79 -2.30
N HIS A 111 3.72 -12.10 -2.31
CA HIS A 111 3.35 -12.93 -3.45
C HIS A 111 1.86 -12.85 -3.83
N TYR A 112 0.95 -12.99 -2.87
CA TYR A 112 -0.52 -12.97 -3.10
C TYR A 112 -1.23 -11.82 -2.38
N PHE A 113 -0.58 -11.20 -1.43
CA PHE A 113 -1.17 -10.19 -0.56
C PHE A 113 -0.41 -8.87 -0.66
N ALA A 114 -1.11 -7.80 -0.36
CA ALA A 114 -0.51 -6.49 -0.22
C ALA A 114 -1.08 -5.76 0.99
N SER A 115 -0.31 -4.83 1.51
CA SER A 115 -0.78 -3.82 2.45
C SER A 115 -0.40 -2.44 1.93
N ALA A 116 -1.28 -1.46 2.10
CA ALA A 116 -1.03 -0.10 1.64
C ALA A 116 -1.68 0.94 2.55
N TRP A 117 -0.98 2.06 2.77
CA TRP A 117 -1.56 3.28 3.29
C TRP A 117 -1.92 4.21 2.14
N ILE A 118 -3.18 4.57 2.08
CA ILE A 118 -3.77 5.42 1.05
C ILE A 118 -4.32 6.66 1.72
N VAL A 119 -3.97 7.83 1.19
CA VAL A 119 -4.55 9.11 1.62
C VAL A 119 -5.11 9.80 0.39
N SER A 120 -6.40 10.03 0.35
CA SER A 120 -7.07 10.64 -0.81
C SER A 120 -6.95 12.16 -0.84
N ALA A 121 -6.81 12.80 0.33
CA ALA A 121 -6.65 14.26 0.38
C ALA A 121 -5.29 14.68 -0.19
N PRO A 122 -5.23 15.66 -1.09
CA PRO A 122 -3.96 16.20 -1.57
C PRO A 122 -3.20 16.90 -0.45
N GLY A 123 -1.88 16.89 -0.54
CA GLY A 123 -1.02 17.55 0.45
C GLY A 123 0.38 16.98 0.47
N GLU A 124 1.32 17.76 0.97
CA GLU A 124 2.73 17.37 1.05
C GLU A 124 2.89 16.02 1.77
N ARG A 125 3.68 15.14 1.17
CA ARG A 125 4.03 13.81 1.68
C ARG A 125 5.52 13.60 1.53
N ASN A 126 6.12 13.11 2.61
CA ASN A 126 7.52 12.68 2.58
C ASN A 126 7.52 11.15 2.68
N PHE A 127 8.17 10.48 1.73
CA PHE A 127 8.28 9.03 1.68
C PHE A 127 9.66 8.60 2.16
N VAL A 128 9.68 7.65 3.08
CA VAL A 128 10.91 7.16 3.71
C VAL A 128 10.92 5.63 3.70
N THR A 129 12.03 5.05 3.26
CA THR A 129 12.31 3.62 3.43
C THR A 129 13.57 3.46 4.27
N LYS A 130 13.54 2.59 5.24
CA LYS A 130 14.70 2.33 6.09
C LYS A 130 14.77 0.88 6.58
N LYS A 131 15.96 0.45 6.95
CA LYS A 131 16.20 -0.75 7.73
C LYS A 131 16.20 -0.36 9.21
N ASP A 132 15.21 -0.86 9.96
CA ASP A 132 15.04 -0.50 11.38
C ASP A 132 15.95 -1.34 12.30
N LYS A 133 16.07 -2.64 12.03
CA LYS A 133 16.90 -3.60 12.77
C LYS A 133 17.38 -4.69 11.81
N ASP A 134 18.05 -5.71 12.35
CA ASP A 134 18.44 -6.88 11.59
C ASP A 134 17.25 -7.49 10.89
N ASN A 135 17.32 -7.52 9.57
CA ASN A 135 16.26 -8.03 8.68
C ASN A 135 14.85 -7.42 8.86
N LEU A 136 14.72 -6.21 9.43
CA LEU A 136 13.45 -5.52 9.59
C LEU A 136 13.47 -4.21 8.80
N TYR A 137 12.52 -4.07 7.88
CA TYR A 137 12.43 -2.96 6.93
C TYR A 137 11.09 -2.25 7.06
N SER A 138 11.10 -0.94 6.86
CA SER A 138 9.89 -0.13 6.88
C SER A 138 9.80 0.79 5.67
N VAL A 139 8.56 1.07 5.29
CA VAL A 139 8.18 2.17 4.41
C VAL A 139 7.20 3.06 5.15
N ALA A 140 7.43 4.35 5.10
CA ALA A 140 6.61 5.34 5.78
C ALA A 140 6.24 6.52 4.88
N MET A 141 5.05 7.06 5.12
CA MET A 141 4.56 8.32 4.56
C MET A 141 4.31 9.28 5.70
N ILE A 142 4.94 10.45 5.64
CA ILE A 142 4.87 11.48 6.67
C ILE A 142 4.17 12.69 6.08
N GLN A 143 3.12 13.16 6.77
CA GLN A 143 2.34 14.31 6.34
C GLN A 143 2.31 15.38 7.43
N PRO A 144 2.67 16.63 7.15
CA PRO A 144 2.48 17.72 8.08
C PRO A 144 0.98 18.03 8.20
N LEU A 145 0.48 18.15 9.42
CA LEU A 145 -0.88 18.62 9.69
C LEU A 145 -1.00 20.14 9.72
N GLY A 146 0.14 20.85 9.57
CA GLY A 146 0.23 22.28 9.75
C GLY A 146 0.11 22.70 11.23
N GLU A 147 0.07 23.98 11.47
CA GLU A 147 0.01 24.55 12.82
C GLU A 147 -1.31 24.21 13.52
N LEU A 148 -1.24 23.91 14.81
CA LEU A 148 -2.36 23.60 15.68
C LEU A 148 -2.30 24.48 16.92
N ALA A 149 -3.15 25.50 16.96
CA ALA A 149 -3.23 26.46 18.05
C ALA A 149 -3.73 25.79 19.34
N PRO A 150 -3.44 26.36 20.52
CA PRO A 150 -4.02 25.91 21.79
C PRO A 150 -5.54 25.78 21.73
N GLY A 151 -6.07 24.65 22.22
CA GLY A 151 -7.50 24.33 22.18
C GLY A 151 -8.04 23.88 20.82
N ALA A 152 -7.27 23.96 19.75
CA ALA A 152 -7.71 23.53 18.42
C ALA A 152 -7.62 22.00 18.26
N THR A 153 -8.46 21.48 17.36
CA THR A 153 -8.45 20.05 16.95
C THR A 153 -8.26 19.96 15.44
N LYS A 154 -7.45 19.01 15.02
CA LYS A 154 -7.29 18.63 13.61
C LYS A 154 -7.61 17.16 13.41
N ALA A 155 -8.30 16.86 12.31
CA ALA A 155 -8.58 15.50 11.88
C ALA A 155 -7.78 15.18 10.61
N HIS A 156 -7.31 13.93 10.53
CA HIS A 156 -6.69 13.33 9.36
C HIS A 156 -7.39 12.01 9.06
N THR A 157 -7.56 11.70 7.78
CA THR A 157 -8.19 10.45 7.34
C THR A 157 -7.26 9.73 6.36
N ALA A 158 -7.13 8.43 6.56
CA ALA A 158 -6.41 7.53 5.68
C ALA A 158 -7.17 6.21 5.54
N GLN A 159 -6.85 5.43 4.52
CA GLN A 159 -7.30 4.04 4.40
C GLN A 159 -6.09 3.11 4.51
N LEU A 160 -6.25 2.05 5.31
CA LEU A 160 -5.31 0.94 5.37
C LEU A 160 -5.92 -0.23 4.59
N PHE A 161 -5.33 -0.55 3.45
CA PHE A 161 -5.64 -1.78 2.74
C PHE A 161 -4.76 -2.92 3.25
N VAL A 162 -5.36 -4.07 3.56
CA VAL A 162 -4.65 -5.32 3.88
C VAL A 162 -5.45 -6.48 3.30
N GLY A 163 -5.01 -7.03 2.18
CA GLY A 163 -5.79 -8.04 1.50
C GLY A 163 -5.10 -8.70 0.30
N PRO A 164 -5.81 -9.59 -0.40
CA PRO A 164 -5.32 -10.21 -1.62
C PRO A 164 -5.17 -9.18 -2.75
N GLN A 165 -4.23 -9.45 -3.68
CA GLN A 165 -3.98 -8.60 -4.84
C GLN A 165 -5.05 -8.81 -5.93
N GLU A 166 -6.29 -8.48 -5.64
CA GLU A 166 -7.36 -8.49 -6.62
C GLU A 166 -7.35 -7.19 -7.43
N GLU A 167 -7.00 -7.28 -8.71
CA GLU A 167 -6.74 -6.12 -9.59
C GLU A 167 -7.89 -5.10 -9.56
N ARG A 168 -9.15 -5.55 -9.67
CA ARG A 168 -10.32 -4.67 -9.65
C ARG A 168 -10.56 -3.97 -8.32
N VAL A 169 -10.26 -4.66 -7.22
CA VAL A 169 -10.38 -4.09 -5.87
C VAL A 169 -9.32 -3.02 -5.67
N LEU A 170 -8.08 -3.31 -6.07
CA LEU A 170 -6.96 -2.38 -5.97
C LEU A 170 -7.17 -1.14 -6.84
N GLU A 171 -7.61 -1.30 -8.10
CA GLU A 171 -7.91 -0.21 -9.03
C GLU A 171 -9.00 0.74 -8.50
N ALA A 172 -10.01 0.19 -7.82
CA ALA A 172 -11.10 0.98 -7.24
C ALA A 172 -10.67 1.78 -5.98
N LEU A 173 -9.59 1.39 -5.30
CA LEU A 173 -9.14 2.01 -4.04
C LEU A 173 -8.26 3.24 -4.28
N ALA A 174 -7.29 3.13 -5.18
CA ALA A 174 -6.39 4.24 -5.49
C ALA A 174 -5.73 4.07 -6.87
N PRO A 175 -5.41 5.18 -7.57
CA PRO A 175 -4.69 5.14 -8.84
C PRO A 175 -3.36 4.39 -8.72
N GLY A 176 -3.11 3.45 -9.62
CA GLY A 176 -1.87 2.69 -9.69
C GLY A 176 -1.70 1.62 -8.61
N LEU A 177 -2.68 1.42 -7.72
CA LEU A 177 -2.59 0.39 -6.68
C LEU A 177 -2.66 -1.03 -7.28
N GLU A 178 -3.35 -1.21 -8.41
CA GLU A 178 -3.40 -2.43 -9.20
C GLU A 178 -2.02 -2.88 -9.71
N LEU A 179 -1.06 -1.96 -9.81
CA LEU A 179 0.32 -2.25 -10.22
C LEU A 179 1.09 -3.05 -9.16
N MET A 180 0.57 -3.17 -7.94
CA MET A 180 1.11 -4.09 -6.94
C MET A 180 1.02 -5.54 -7.40
N LYS A 181 0.02 -5.88 -8.22
CA LYS A 181 -0.09 -7.21 -8.82
C LYS A 181 0.94 -7.37 -9.92
N ASP A 182 2.01 -8.07 -9.60
CA ASP A 182 3.13 -8.30 -10.52
C ASP A 182 2.87 -9.53 -11.39
N TYR A 183 2.58 -9.30 -12.66
CA TYR A 183 2.50 -10.38 -13.67
C TYR A 183 3.86 -10.77 -14.25
N GLY A 184 4.94 -10.13 -13.76
CA GLY A 184 6.30 -10.32 -14.29
C GLY A 184 6.42 -9.90 -15.77
N TRP A 185 7.46 -10.42 -16.42
CA TRP A 185 7.75 -10.13 -17.82
C TRP A 185 6.71 -10.70 -18.81
N LEU A 186 5.91 -11.68 -18.36
CA LEU A 186 4.83 -12.27 -19.16
C LEU A 186 3.51 -11.47 -19.10
N ALA A 187 3.48 -10.30 -18.44
CA ALA A 187 2.28 -9.47 -18.33
C ALA A 187 1.55 -9.21 -19.66
N PRO A 188 2.25 -8.92 -20.79
CA PRO A 188 1.57 -8.69 -22.07
C PRO A 188 0.79 -9.90 -22.59
N LEU A 189 1.19 -11.11 -22.20
CA LEU A 189 0.51 -12.35 -22.56
C LEU A 189 -0.53 -12.76 -21.50
N SER A 190 -0.20 -12.61 -20.24
CA SER A 190 -1.04 -13.06 -19.12
C SER A 190 -2.33 -12.26 -19.00
N LYS A 191 -2.28 -10.93 -19.20
CA LYS A 191 -3.47 -10.07 -19.08
C LYS A 191 -4.56 -10.40 -20.11
N PRO A 192 -4.29 -10.52 -21.42
CA PRO A 192 -5.29 -10.94 -22.39
C PRO A 192 -5.86 -12.34 -22.11
N LEU A 193 -5.01 -13.31 -21.74
CA LEU A 193 -5.46 -14.65 -21.41
C LEU A 193 -6.37 -14.67 -20.18
N PHE A 194 -6.04 -13.90 -19.16
CA PHE A 194 -6.89 -13.79 -17.98
C PHE A 194 -8.23 -13.13 -18.32
N TRP A 195 -8.23 -12.08 -19.15
CA TRP A 195 -9.47 -11.48 -19.63
C TRP A 195 -10.36 -12.47 -20.38
N VAL A 196 -9.81 -13.28 -21.30
CA VAL A 196 -10.58 -14.33 -21.99
C VAL A 196 -11.13 -15.34 -20.99
N LEU A 197 -10.33 -15.77 -20.03
CA LEU A 197 -10.75 -16.68 -18.97
C LEU A 197 -11.92 -16.12 -18.14
N GLU A 198 -11.89 -14.84 -17.80
CA GLU A 198 -12.99 -14.16 -17.10
C GLU A 198 -14.27 -14.12 -17.98
N GLN A 199 -14.16 -13.83 -19.29
CA GLN A 199 -15.34 -13.88 -20.16
C GLN A 199 -15.92 -15.29 -20.22
N LEU A 200 -15.08 -16.32 -20.39
CA LEU A 200 -15.53 -17.72 -20.37
C LEU A 200 -16.21 -18.08 -19.04
N HIS A 201 -15.67 -17.63 -17.91
CA HIS A 201 -16.29 -17.87 -16.62
C HIS A 201 -17.67 -17.21 -16.48
N LYS A 202 -17.88 -16.00 -17.02
CA LYS A 202 -19.20 -15.34 -17.02
C LYS A 202 -20.29 -16.15 -17.73
N TYR A 203 -19.92 -16.92 -18.78
CA TYR A 203 -20.86 -17.77 -19.50
C TYR A 203 -21.03 -19.17 -18.85
N LEU A 204 -19.92 -19.76 -18.42
CA LEU A 204 -19.90 -21.13 -17.92
C LEU A 204 -20.18 -21.25 -16.42
N HIS A 205 -20.10 -20.12 -15.67
CA HIS A 205 -20.29 -20.05 -14.22
C HIS A 205 -19.45 -21.05 -13.41
N ASN A 206 -18.37 -21.55 -14.01
CA ASN A 206 -17.48 -22.56 -13.41
C ASN A 206 -16.05 -22.33 -13.89
N TRP A 207 -15.12 -22.08 -12.97
CA TRP A 207 -13.72 -21.84 -13.30
C TRP A 207 -13.04 -23.04 -13.97
N GLY A 208 -13.35 -24.27 -13.54
CA GLY A 208 -12.78 -25.50 -14.12
C GLY A 208 -13.13 -25.62 -15.61
N TRP A 209 -14.40 -25.47 -15.98
CA TRP A 209 -14.84 -25.49 -17.38
C TRP A 209 -14.30 -24.30 -18.18
N ALA A 210 -14.17 -23.12 -17.57
CA ALA A 210 -13.57 -21.97 -18.21
C ALA A 210 -12.09 -22.22 -18.57
N ILE A 211 -11.33 -22.86 -17.69
CA ILE A 211 -9.93 -23.25 -17.95
C ILE A 211 -9.87 -24.26 -19.10
N VAL A 212 -10.72 -25.30 -19.08
CA VAL A 212 -10.76 -26.29 -20.16
C VAL A 212 -11.08 -25.63 -21.51
N ALA A 213 -12.09 -24.76 -21.54
CA ALA A 213 -12.47 -24.00 -22.75
C ALA A 213 -11.32 -23.11 -23.26
N LEU A 214 -10.63 -22.43 -22.35
CA LEU A 214 -9.46 -21.60 -22.71
C LEU A 214 -8.36 -22.45 -23.35
N VAL A 215 -8.03 -23.61 -22.77
CA VAL A 215 -7.02 -24.54 -23.32
C VAL A 215 -7.43 -25.02 -24.70
N VAL A 216 -8.70 -25.34 -24.93
CA VAL A 216 -9.22 -25.76 -26.25
C VAL A 216 -9.06 -24.62 -27.25
N LEU A 217 -9.45 -23.38 -26.89
CA LEU A 217 -9.28 -22.21 -27.76
C LEU A 217 -7.81 -21.98 -28.14
N LEU A 218 -6.91 -22.08 -27.16
CA LEU A 218 -5.47 -21.93 -27.42
C LEU A 218 -4.95 -23.03 -28.37
N LYS A 219 -5.39 -24.28 -28.21
CA LYS A 219 -5.00 -25.40 -29.13
C LYS A 219 -5.55 -25.26 -30.54
N ILE A 220 -6.67 -24.55 -30.70
CA ILE A 220 -7.22 -24.25 -32.05
C ILE A 220 -6.44 -23.10 -32.70
N ALA A 221 -5.95 -22.15 -31.88
CA ALA A 221 -5.22 -20.99 -32.39
C ALA A 221 -3.76 -21.28 -32.76
N PHE A 222 -3.16 -22.33 -32.14
CA PHE A 222 -1.76 -22.76 -32.35
C PHE A 222 -1.68 -24.17 -32.95
#